data_362a6a0fafd3e56c93ea378dcc4fd1e3
#
_entry.id   362a6a0fafd3e56c93ea378dcc4fd1e3
#
_cell.length_a   1.000
_cell.length_b   1.000
_cell.length_c   1.000
_cell.angle_alpha   90.00
_cell.angle_beta   90.00
_cell.angle_gamma   90.00
#
_symmetry.space_group_name_H-M   'P 1'
#
loop_
_entity.id
_entity.type
_entity.pdbx_description
1 polymer ?
#
loop_
_entity_poly.entity_id
_entity_poly.type
_entity_poly.pdbx_seq_one_letter_code
_entity_poly.pdbx_strand_id
1 'polypeptide(L)'
;MPRKFALSGFTFSLMLTVACAPPPPPAGPNAHEVYLKENASGYAWFANASNGYGGVPLILLRSLPDLAPEIWGKPEERFARFGFLPNPDGADRPLPLGLSWESMDPAHPPQPFHPVALTCGACHIGRVRLENGGFASLVGGPNTQFDVRKWRKAFELTVHKMLATPADIAASANLLRKSIGEKPPNYFYAQTGGVTDLVEVGERRAFVSTAGGKDVAAAILGAFASKILLGEVAVNKQKATSYGKPNAPSLDGGSPGQSDGSGDLIPRLLLLDTVNSIGPEKTLHGFMDMRFDALPNNLATVTDILSTWQMGTQHLAQVDGSVKSPLFRNVAASLAVAADPKLVNVRNAEITAKFIGALPPPAYPFGIDAAKAARGKLAFQANCAPCHKAFNDIVYPVDQIGTDPNRSKVLNATALALFLKHFVASVPADYEATNAEGVKFKPHDTPVADVLFDRSKPENQGYKTNALEGAWARAPYLHNGSVPTLYHLLVPAERPAKFARGSVSYDRDKIGFVWDAAHLEALRAVDPTVAIFDSGLDSASKDGHDTNLTIDANGRILRRNWDGPQRAGELRVRLDWSGAANKDARGDLMEYLKTL
;
A
#
# COMPACT_ATOMS: atom_id res chain seq x y z
N MET A 1 62.42 16.53 -57.84
CA MET A 1 61.59 17.40 -56.99
C MET A 1 60.26 16.73 -56.77
N PRO A 2 59.98 16.19 -55.63
CA PRO A 2 58.61 15.75 -55.28
C PRO A 2 57.94 16.72 -54.31
N ARG A 3 56.69 17.10 -54.61
CA ARG A 3 55.83 17.97 -53.83
C ARG A 3 55.32 17.21 -52.63
N LYS A 4 55.46 17.80 -51.45
CA LYS A 4 54.81 17.35 -50.19
C LYS A 4 53.36 17.78 -50.19
N PHE A 5 52.46 16.82 -50.04
CA PHE A 5 51.04 17.06 -49.66
C PHE A 5 50.96 17.00 -48.14
N ALA A 6 50.42 18.06 -47.52
CA ALA A 6 50.09 18.11 -46.13
C ALA A 6 48.61 17.63 -45.98
N LEU A 7 48.43 16.52 -45.26
CA LEU A 7 47.07 16.12 -44.78
C LEU A 7 46.74 16.91 -43.50
N SER A 8 45.76 17.80 -43.58
CA SER A 8 45.12 18.39 -42.41
C SER A 8 44.09 17.41 -41.87
N GLY A 9 44.36 16.85 -40.68
CA GLY A 9 43.40 16.00 -39.98
C GLY A 9 42.27 16.82 -39.41
N PHE A 10 41.06 16.62 -39.91
CA PHE A 10 39.83 17.05 -39.28
C PHE A 10 39.40 15.97 -38.29
N THR A 11 39.58 16.23 -37.00
CA THR A 11 38.99 15.43 -35.92
C THR A 11 37.53 15.83 -35.78
N PHE A 12 36.64 15.01 -36.30
CA PHE A 12 35.19 15.09 -36.00
C PHE A 12 34.96 14.55 -34.59
N SER A 13 34.76 15.47 -33.64
CA SER A 13 34.30 15.11 -32.29
C SER A 13 32.80 14.82 -32.36
N LEU A 14 32.44 13.54 -32.40
CA LEU A 14 31.06 13.08 -32.32
C LEU A 14 30.59 13.30 -30.89
N MET A 15 29.96 14.45 -30.59
CA MET A 15 29.19 14.62 -29.36
C MET A 15 27.96 13.73 -29.48
N LEU A 16 27.98 12.56 -28.84
CA LEU A 16 26.78 11.79 -28.53
C LEU A 16 25.96 12.61 -27.51
N THR A 17 25.02 13.40 -28.01
CA THR A 17 23.93 13.88 -27.20
C THR A 17 23.04 12.67 -26.85
N VAL A 18 23.20 12.12 -25.66
CA VAL A 18 22.21 11.23 -25.09
C VAL A 18 20.96 12.09 -24.89
N ALA A 19 20.10 12.08 -25.87
CA ALA A 19 18.76 12.65 -25.74
C ALA A 19 18.03 11.81 -24.67
N CYS A 20 17.98 12.34 -23.44
CA CYS A 20 17.01 11.85 -22.47
C CYS A 20 15.63 11.91 -23.14
N ALA A 21 14.96 10.76 -23.28
CA ALA A 21 13.58 10.75 -23.73
C ALA A 21 12.80 11.74 -22.84
N PRO A 22 12.05 12.68 -23.43
CA PRO A 22 11.22 13.57 -22.63
C PRO A 22 10.28 12.72 -21.79
N PRO A 23 9.96 13.13 -20.55
CA PRO A 23 8.88 12.49 -19.80
C PRO A 23 7.64 12.45 -20.67
N PRO A 24 6.81 11.40 -20.59
CA PRO A 24 5.56 11.34 -21.36
C PRO A 24 4.79 12.64 -21.12
N PRO A 25 4.11 13.18 -22.14
CA PRO A 25 3.32 14.39 -21.97
C PRO A 25 2.32 14.15 -20.84
N PRO A 26 2.02 15.16 -20.01
CA PRO A 26 1.00 15.03 -18.97
C PRO A 26 -0.27 14.48 -19.62
N ALA A 27 -0.83 13.43 -19.03
CA ALA A 27 -2.06 12.84 -19.51
C ALA A 27 -3.11 13.95 -19.65
N GLY A 28 -3.83 13.98 -20.77
CA GLY A 28 -4.88 14.97 -20.99
C GLY A 28 -5.90 14.94 -19.82
N PRO A 29 -6.67 16.00 -19.58
CA PRO A 29 -7.49 16.19 -18.39
C PRO A 29 -8.45 15.02 -18.05
N ASN A 30 -8.73 14.13 -18.99
CA ASN A 30 -9.63 12.98 -18.80
C ASN A 30 -8.94 11.61 -18.96
N ALA A 31 -7.62 11.55 -19.04
CA ALA A 31 -6.92 10.28 -19.32
C ALA A 31 -7.20 9.20 -18.26
N HIS A 32 -7.32 9.58 -17.00
CA HIS A 32 -7.67 8.67 -15.91
C HIS A 32 -9.06 8.05 -16.11
N GLU A 33 -10.08 8.88 -16.35
CA GLU A 33 -11.45 8.43 -16.56
C GLU A 33 -11.62 7.61 -17.84
N VAL A 34 -10.94 8.02 -18.92
CA VAL A 34 -10.88 7.25 -20.16
C VAL A 34 -10.30 5.88 -19.91
N TYR A 35 -9.15 5.80 -19.21
CA TYR A 35 -8.52 4.54 -18.87
C TYR A 35 -9.42 3.64 -18.03
N LEU A 36 -10.07 4.16 -16.99
CA LEU A 36 -10.99 3.39 -16.15
C LEU A 36 -12.16 2.82 -16.95
N LYS A 37 -12.70 3.60 -17.87
CA LYS A 37 -13.80 3.16 -18.75
C LYS A 37 -13.36 2.05 -19.72
N GLU A 38 -12.20 2.22 -20.35
CA GLU A 38 -11.65 1.25 -21.32
C GLU A 38 -11.18 -0.03 -20.61
N ASN A 39 -10.77 0.05 -19.34
CA ASN A 39 -10.27 -1.05 -18.53
C ASN A 39 -11.22 -1.39 -17.37
N ALA A 40 -12.53 -1.30 -17.58
CA ALA A 40 -13.56 -1.53 -16.56
C ALA A 40 -13.42 -2.90 -15.86
N SER A 41 -13.03 -3.94 -16.60
CA SER A 41 -12.75 -5.27 -16.02
C SER A 41 -11.58 -5.24 -15.06
N GLY A 42 -10.46 -4.59 -15.43
CA GLY A 42 -9.30 -4.43 -14.55
C GLY A 42 -9.64 -3.62 -13.30
N TYR A 43 -10.43 -2.57 -13.45
CA TYR A 43 -10.96 -1.80 -12.32
C TYR A 43 -11.83 -2.66 -11.39
N ALA A 44 -12.74 -3.48 -11.95
CA ALA A 44 -13.59 -4.35 -11.17
C ALA A 44 -12.78 -5.35 -10.33
N TRP A 45 -11.72 -5.94 -10.90
CA TRP A 45 -10.80 -6.79 -10.17
C TRP A 45 -10.06 -6.02 -9.07
N PHE A 46 -9.53 -4.85 -9.36
CA PHE A 46 -8.81 -4.01 -8.41
C PHE A 46 -9.68 -3.58 -7.23
N ALA A 47 -10.91 -3.19 -7.48
CA ALA A 47 -11.83 -2.67 -6.47
C ALA A 47 -12.53 -3.77 -5.66
N ASN A 48 -12.84 -4.93 -6.27
CA ASN A 48 -13.79 -5.89 -5.71
C ASN A 48 -13.25 -7.33 -5.61
N ALA A 49 -12.19 -7.71 -6.30
CA ALA A 49 -11.67 -9.06 -6.21
C ALA A 49 -10.80 -9.25 -4.97
N SER A 50 -11.02 -10.36 -4.27
CA SER A 50 -10.24 -10.71 -3.09
C SER A 50 -8.76 -10.92 -3.44
N ASN A 51 -7.86 -10.39 -2.62
CA ASN A 51 -6.43 -10.69 -2.68
C ASN A 51 -6.10 -12.14 -2.26
N GLY A 52 -7.03 -12.79 -1.58
CA GLY A 52 -6.89 -14.19 -1.17
C GLY A 52 -8.22 -14.76 -0.73
N TYR A 53 -8.33 -16.08 -0.81
CA TYR A 53 -9.58 -16.82 -0.59
C TYR A 53 -9.94 -17.08 0.88
N GLY A 54 -9.09 -16.64 1.80
CA GLY A 54 -9.23 -16.85 3.24
C GLY A 54 -9.88 -15.69 3.99
N GLY A 55 -11.02 -15.17 3.54
CA GLY A 55 -11.73 -14.04 4.15
C GLY A 55 -12.54 -14.39 5.40
N VAL A 56 -13.25 -13.39 5.91
CA VAL A 56 -14.28 -13.55 6.94
C VAL A 56 -15.60 -13.92 6.26
N PRO A 57 -16.35 -14.93 6.73
CA PRO A 57 -17.65 -15.24 6.17
C PRO A 57 -18.59 -14.02 6.19
N LEU A 58 -19.22 -13.71 5.06
CA LEU A 58 -20.11 -12.55 4.93
C LEU A 58 -21.20 -12.51 6.02
N ILE A 59 -21.77 -13.67 6.31
CA ILE A 59 -22.79 -13.80 7.35
C ILE A 59 -22.28 -13.37 8.72
N LEU A 60 -21.06 -13.75 9.05
CA LEU A 60 -20.41 -13.34 10.30
C LEU A 60 -20.08 -11.85 10.27
N LEU A 61 -19.44 -11.35 9.20
CA LEU A 61 -19.09 -9.93 9.06
C LEU A 61 -20.32 -9.01 9.26
N ARG A 62 -21.47 -9.43 8.77
CA ARG A 62 -22.72 -8.68 8.96
C ARG A 62 -23.31 -8.78 10.35
N SER A 63 -23.02 -9.85 11.07
CA SER A 63 -23.48 -10.05 12.45
C SER A 63 -22.60 -9.36 13.50
N LEU A 64 -21.38 -8.89 13.11
CA LEU A 64 -20.44 -8.28 14.06
C LEU A 64 -21.02 -7.04 14.80
N PRO A 65 -21.79 -6.13 14.17
CA PRO A 65 -22.42 -5.02 14.91
C PRO A 65 -23.42 -5.47 15.98
N ASP A 66 -24.10 -6.58 15.76
CA ASP A 66 -25.04 -7.13 16.74
C ASP A 66 -24.30 -7.88 17.85
N LEU A 67 -23.17 -8.51 17.54
CA LEU A 67 -22.29 -9.19 18.50
C LEU A 67 -21.55 -8.21 19.41
N ALA A 68 -21.07 -7.09 18.85
CA ALA A 68 -20.24 -6.11 19.55
C ALA A 68 -20.52 -4.67 19.09
N PRO A 69 -21.73 -4.13 19.40
CA PRO A 69 -22.13 -2.80 18.91
C PRO A 69 -21.22 -1.67 19.39
N GLU A 70 -20.61 -1.80 20.54
CA GLU A 70 -19.64 -0.83 21.06
C GLU A 70 -18.35 -0.74 20.23
N ILE A 71 -17.98 -1.83 19.54
CA ILE A 71 -16.80 -1.92 18.67
C ILE A 71 -17.18 -1.47 17.26
N TRP A 72 -18.26 -1.99 16.72
CA TRP A 72 -18.64 -1.84 15.31
C TRP A 72 -19.56 -0.64 15.03
N GLY A 73 -20.20 -0.07 16.07
CA GLY A 73 -21.19 0.99 15.92
C GLY A 73 -22.47 0.52 15.26
N LYS A 74 -23.26 1.45 14.80
CA LYS A 74 -24.48 1.15 14.06
C LYS A 74 -24.17 0.51 12.70
N PRO A 75 -25.11 -0.29 12.14
CA PRO A 75 -24.89 -0.96 10.85
C PRO A 75 -24.44 -0.05 9.70
N GLU A 76 -24.93 1.18 9.64
CA GLU A 76 -24.60 2.19 8.63
C GLU A 76 -23.21 2.80 8.81
N GLU A 77 -22.69 2.84 10.04
CA GLU A 77 -21.40 3.46 10.38
C GLU A 77 -20.23 2.47 10.38
N ARG A 78 -20.54 1.18 10.49
CA ARG A 78 -19.57 0.12 10.81
C ARG A 78 -18.31 0.09 9.96
N PHE A 79 -18.39 0.44 8.68
CA PHE A 79 -17.25 0.44 7.79
C PHE A 79 -16.57 1.81 7.70
N ALA A 80 -17.36 2.89 7.73
CA ALA A 80 -16.84 4.25 7.65
C ALA A 80 -15.90 4.59 8.82
N ARG A 81 -16.15 4.03 10.01
CA ARG A 81 -15.30 4.25 11.19
C ARG A 81 -13.89 3.64 11.09
N PHE A 82 -13.64 2.82 10.06
CA PHE A 82 -12.32 2.28 9.69
C PHE A 82 -11.77 2.92 8.42
N GLY A 83 -12.50 3.85 7.81
CA GLY A 83 -12.09 4.56 6.61
C GLY A 83 -12.36 3.85 5.29
N PHE A 84 -13.24 2.83 5.27
CA PHE A 84 -13.74 2.29 4.03
C PHE A 84 -14.64 3.30 3.33
N LEU A 85 -14.50 3.40 2.01
CA LEU A 85 -15.31 4.31 1.19
C LEU A 85 -16.61 3.64 0.76
N PRO A 86 -17.72 4.41 0.66
CA PRO A 86 -18.95 3.89 0.09
C PRO A 86 -18.73 3.32 -1.31
N ASN A 87 -19.38 2.19 -1.61
CA ASN A 87 -19.40 1.67 -2.96
C ASN A 87 -20.40 2.51 -3.80
N PRO A 88 -20.01 3.07 -4.94
CA PRO A 88 -20.93 3.79 -5.82
C PRO A 88 -22.05 2.89 -6.36
N ASP A 89 -21.82 1.58 -6.48
CA ASP A 89 -22.79 0.57 -6.92
C ASP A 89 -23.61 0.01 -5.74
N GLY A 90 -23.77 0.78 -4.67
CA GLY A 90 -24.23 0.33 -3.35
C GLY A 90 -25.60 -0.34 -3.29
N ALA A 91 -26.49 -0.11 -4.27
CA ALA A 91 -27.77 -0.82 -4.35
C ALA A 91 -27.59 -2.31 -4.66
N ASP A 92 -26.65 -2.64 -5.53
CA ASP A 92 -26.37 -4.00 -5.98
C ASP A 92 -25.25 -4.67 -5.18
N ARG A 93 -24.41 -3.86 -4.51
CA ARG A 93 -23.21 -4.30 -3.76
C ARG A 93 -23.18 -3.67 -2.37
N PRO A 94 -23.79 -4.32 -1.35
CA PRO A 94 -23.97 -3.74 -0.02
C PRO A 94 -22.69 -3.70 0.85
N LEU A 95 -21.51 -4.01 0.28
CA LEU A 95 -20.22 -3.85 0.92
C LEU A 95 -19.50 -2.60 0.40
N PRO A 96 -18.69 -1.94 1.21
CA PRO A 96 -17.92 -0.78 0.79
C PRO A 96 -16.82 -1.15 -0.23
N LEU A 97 -16.28 -0.15 -0.91
CA LEU A 97 -15.05 -0.32 -1.69
C LEU A 97 -13.94 -0.87 -0.79
N GLY A 98 -13.16 -1.79 -1.33
CA GLY A 98 -12.06 -2.40 -0.59
C GLY A 98 -12.41 -3.70 0.14
N LEU A 99 -13.67 -4.13 0.11
CA LEU A 99 -14.08 -5.47 0.53
C LEU A 99 -14.57 -6.27 -0.68
N SER A 100 -14.13 -7.52 -0.76
CA SER A 100 -14.51 -8.39 -1.87
C SER A 100 -15.99 -8.76 -1.79
N TRP A 101 -16.69 -8.60 -2.91
CA TRP A 101 -18.09 -9.01 -3.02
C TRP A 101 -18.24 -10.41 -3.62
N GLU A 102 -17.37 -10.73 -4.59
CA GLU A 102 -17.44 -11.96 -5.36
C GLU A 102 -16.08 -12.66 -5.40
N SER A 103 -16.09 -14.00 -5.48
CA SER A 103 -14.94 -14.72 -5.99
C SER A 103 -14.96 -14.59 -7.51
N MET A 104 -14.14 -13.70 -8.05
CA MET A 104 -14.07 -13.49 -9.51
C MET A 104 -13.22 -14.55 -10.20
N ASP A 105 -12.68 -15.51 -9.47
CA ASP A 105 -11.90 -16.61 -10.01
C ASP A 105 -12.77 -17.87 -10.13
N PRO A 106 -13.21 -18.25 -11.35
CA PRO A 106 -14.02 -19.46 -11.57
C PRO A 106 -13.26 -20.76 -11.27
N ALA A 107 -11.93 -20.73 -11.18
CA ALA A 107 -11.11 -21.90 -10.82
C ALA A 107 -11.06 -22.15 -9.31
N HIS A 108 -11.57 -21.22 -8.50
CA HIS A 108 -11.57 -21.40 -7.06
C HIS A 108 -12.60 -22.44 -6.62
N PRO A 109 -12.19 -23.44 -5.79
CA PRO A 109 -13.15 -24.40 -5.26
C PRO A 109 -14.23 -23.65 -4.44
N PRO A 110 -15.49 -24.02 -4.62
CA PRO A 110 -16.61 -23.36 -3.97
C PRO A 110 -16.43 -23.43 -2.44
N GLN A 111 -16.46 -22.26 -1.79
CA GLN A 111 -16.45 -22.15 -0.34
C GLN A 111 -17.88 -22.33 0.21
N PRO A 112 -18.06 -22.98 1.36
CA PRO A 112 -19.41 -23.13 1.95
C PRO A 112 -20.07 -21.81 2.33
N PHE A 113 -19.28 -20.74 2.44
CA PHE A 113 -19.74 -19.38 2.76
C PHE A 113 -19.02 -18.37 1.87
N HIS A 114 -19.68 -17.27 1.57
CA HIS A 114 -19.05 -16.17 0.85
C HIS A 114 -17.92 -15.55 1.70
N PRO A 115 -16.65 -15.74 1.33
CA PRO A 115 -15.54 -15.13 2.04
C PRO A 115 -15.39 -13.67 1.64
N VAL A 116 -15.34 -12.78 2.63
CA VAL A 116 -15.05 -11.36 2.42
C VAL A 116 -13.63 -11.09 2.88
N ALA A 117 -12.80 -10.59 2.01
CA ALA A 117 -11.41 -10.21 2.28
C ALA A 117 -11.13 -8.80 1.76
N LEU A 118 -9.98 -8.25 2.15
CA LEU A 118 -9.51 -6.97 1.62
C LEU A 118 -9.15 -7.10 0.14
N THR A 119 -9.49 -6.07 -0.63
CA THR A 119 -9.07 -5.90 -2.03
C THR A 119 -8.02 -4.81 -2.13
N CYS A 120 -7.42 -4.62 -3.31
CA CYS A 120 -6.50 -3.49 -3.55
C CYS A 120 -7.19 -2.14 -3.30
N GLY A 121 -8.50 -2.05 -3.57
CA GLY A 121 -9.29 -0.84 -3.38
C GLY A 121 -9.37 -0.35 -1.94
N ALA A 122 -9.19 -1.20 -0.92
CA ALA A 122 -9.20 -0.77 0.48
C ALA A 122 -8.13 0.30 0.77
N CYS A 123 -6.93 0.06 0.25
CA CYS A 123 -5.76 0.92 0.45
C CYS A 123 -5.58 1.93 -0.69
N HIS A 124 -5.96 1.56 -1.92
CA HIS A 124 -5.58 2.30 -3.12
C HIS A 124 -6.78 2.85 -3.93
N ILE A 125 -7.92 3.11 -3.27
CA ILE A 125 -8.97 3.99 -3.78
C ILE A 125 -9.20 5.06 -2.72
N GLY A 126 -8.61 6.24 -2.93
CA GLY A 126 -8.80 7.41 -2.10
C GLY A 126 -9.85 8.35 -2.68
N ARG A 127 -10.03 9.50 -2.03
CA ARG A 127 -10.89 10.59 -2.52
C ARG A 127 -10.40 11.94 -2.02
N VAL A 128 -10.78 12.99 -2.71
CA VAL A 128 -10.57 14.38 -2.28
C VAL A 128 -11.92 15.12 -2.31
N ARG A 129 -12.17 15.94 -1.28
CA ARG A 129 -13.39 16.75 -1.19
C ARG A 129 -13.30 17.95 -2.15
N LEU A 130 -14.33 18.13 -2.96
CA LEU A 130 -14.46 19.25 -3.89
C LEU A 130 -15.18 20.46 -3.24
N GLU A 131 -15.07 21.63 -3.86
CA GLU A 131 -15.72 22.87 -3.39
C GLU A 131 -17.25 22.78 -3.30
N ASN A 132 -17.86 22.02 -4.19
CA ASN A 132 -19.30 21.79 -4.24
C ASN A 132 -19.79 20.78 -3.16
N GLY A 133 -18.90 20.33 -2.26
CA GLY A 133 -19.19 19.32 -1.23
C GLY A 133 -19.14 17.88 -1.72
N GLY A 134 -19.01 17.63 -3.02
CA GLY A 134 -18.82 16.30 -3.59
C GLY A 134 -17.39 15.79 -3.41
N PHE A 135 -17.08 14.66 -4.04
CA PHE A 135 -15.76 14.02 -3.99
C PHE A 135 -15.26 13.68 -5.40
N ALA A 136 -13.97 13.90 -5.63
CA ALA A 136 -13.25 13.27 -6.74
C ALA A 136 -12.63 11.96 -6.23
N SER A 137 -12.85 10.86 -6.96
CA SER A 137 -12.25 9.56 -6.67
C SER A 137 -10.80 9.52 -7.14
N LEU A 138 -9.95 8.89 -6.36
CA LEU A 138 -8.52 8.70 -6.64
C LEU A 138 -8.25 7.20 -6.81
N VAL A 139 -8.75 6.57 -7.88
CA VAL A 139 -8.47 5.16 -8.15
C VAL A 139 -6.96 4.99 -8.39
N GLY A 140 -6.32 4.08 -7.67
CA GLY A 140 -4.86 3.95 -7.62
C GLY A 140 -4.17 4.92 -6.66
N GLY A 141 -4.91 5.88 -6.09
CA GLY A 141 -4.40 6.82 -5.09
C GLY A 141 -4.52 6.29 -3.66
N PRO A 142 -3.79 6.89 -2.71
CA PRO A 142 -3.83 6.46 -1.32
C PRO A 142 -5.22 6.69 -0.71
N ASN A 143 -5.76 5.69 -0.02
CA ASN A 143 -6.89 5.89 0.88
C ASN A 143 -6.35 6.39 2.23
N THR A 144 -6.28 7.69 2.38
CA THR A 144 -5.74 8.34 3.58
C THR A 144 -6.60 8.14 4.83
N GLN A 145 -7.85 7.68 4.66
CA GLN A 145 -8.79 7.43 5.76
C GLN A 145 -8.71 6.01 6.31
N PHE A 146 -8.24 5.03 5.51
CA PHE A 146 -8.28 3.63 5.91
C PHE A 146 -7.27 3.31 7.02
N ASP A 147 -7.77 2.89 8.17
CA ASP A 147 -6.97 2.44 9.31
C ASP A 147 -7.04 0.91 9.43
N VAL A 148 -6.12 0.23 8.74
CA VAL A 148 -6.04 -1.24 8.72
C VAL A 148 -5.75 -1.83 10.10
N ARG A 149 -5.04 -1.11 10.97
CA ARG A 149 -4.71 -1.55 12.34
C ARG A 149 -5.95 -1.51 13.23
N LYS A 150 -6.71 -0.43 13.14
CA LYS A 150 -8.01 -0.30 13.85
C LYS A 150 -9.01 -1.34 13.35
N TRP A 151 -9.05 -1.60 12.04
CA TRP A 151 -9.86 -2.65 11.43
C TRP A 151 -9.52 -4.03 12.00
N ARG A 152 -8.23 -4.39 12.01
CA ARG A 152 -7.76 -5.64 12.62
C ARG A 152 -8.10 -5.71 14.10
N LYS A 153 -7.83 -4.64 14.87
CA LYS A 153 -8.09 -4.60 16.32
C LYS A 153 -9.56 -4.80 16.67
N ALA A 154 -10.47 -4.34 15.82
CA ALA A 154 -11.90 -4.57 16.01
C ALA A 154 -12.25 -6.06 16.00
N PHE A 155 -11.64 -6.86 15.13
CA PHE A 155 -11.82 -8.31 15.15
C PHE A 155 -11.25 -8.96 16.41
N GLU A 156 -10.06 -8.57 16.86
CA GLU A 156 -9.45 -9.08 18.09
C GLU A 156 -10.37 -8.82 19.29
N LEU A 157 -10.82 -7.58 19.47
CA LEU A 157 -11.72 -7.19 20.55
C LEU A 157 -13.07 -7.93 20.49
N THR A 158 -13.60 -8.15 19.28
CA THR A 158 -14.85 -8.92 19.11
C THR A 158 -14.66 -10.37 19.53
N VAL A 159 -13.55 -11.01 19.14
CA VAL A 159 -13.26 -12.40 19.54
C VAL A 159 -13.10 -12.49 21.05
N HIS A 160 -12.37 -11.58 21.68
CA HIS A 160 -12.24 -11.56 23.15
C HIS A 160 -13.59 -11.43 23.85
N LYS A 161 -14.48 -10.55 23.35
CA LYS A 161 -15.84 -10.44 23.88
C LYS A 161 -16.65 -11.72 23.70
N MET A 162 -16.61 -12.30 22.49
CA MET A 162 -17.34 -13.54 22.19
C MET A 162 -16.90 -14.73 23.06
N LEU A 163 -15.64 -14.76 23.46
CA LEU A 163 -15.04 -15.86 24.24
C LEU A 163 -14.93 -15.54 25.73
N ALA A 164 -15.42 -14.41 26.22
CA ALA A 164 -15.22 -13.94 27.59
C ALA A 164 -15.81 -14.90 28.63
N THR A 165 -17.01 -15.42 28.36
CA THR A 165 -17.67 -16.40 29.22
C THR A 165 -18.37 -17.48 28.38
N PRO A 166 -18.70 -18.66 28.99
CA PRO A 166 -19.51 -19.67 28.30
C PRO A 166 -20.88 -19.14 27.84
N ALA A 167 -21.45 -18.18 28.56
CA ALA A 167 -22.70 -17.54 28.18
C ALA A 167 -22.53 -16.67 26.93
N ASP A 168 -21.43 -15.94 26.79
CA ASP A 168 -21.11 -15.12 25.61
C ASP A 168 -20.87 -16.01 24.37
N ILE A 169 -20.19 -17.14 24.54
CA ILE A 169 -20.01 -18.13 23.47
C ILE A 169 -21.36 -18.63 22.98
N ALA A 170 -22.23 -19.03 23.90
CA ALA A 170 -23.59 -19.53 23.58
C ALA A 170 -24.43 -18.45 22.92
N ALA A 171 -24.43 -17.22 23.44
CA ALA A 171 -25.15 -16.07 22.86
C ALA A 171 -24.69 -15.76 21.44
N SER A 172 -23.37 -15.74 21.19
CA SER A 172 -22.77 -15.49 19.88
C SER A 172 -23.16 -16.58 18.87
N ALA A 173 -23.11 -17.85 19.29
CA ALA A 173 -23.54 -18.98 18.46
C ALA A 173 -25.05 -18.90 18.13
N ASN A 174 -25.88 -18.54 19.09
CA ASN A 174 -27.35 -18.40 18.90
C ASN A 174 -27.65 -17.27 17.91
N LEU A 175 -26.99 -16.12 18.05
CA LEU A 175 -27.17 -14.99 17.15
C LEU A 175 -26.77 -15.37 15.70
N LEU A 176 -25.65 -16.07 15.53
CA LEU A 176 -25.22 -16.52 14.21
C LEU A 176 -26.18 -17.58 13.62
N ARG A 177 -26.68 -18.55 14.43
CA ARG A 177 -27.70 -19.51 13.99
C ARG A 177 -28.98 -18.82 13.52
N LYS A 178 -29.43 -17.81 14.26
CA LYS A 178 -30.57 -16.98 13.86
C LYS A 178 -30.31 -16.30 12.54
N SER A 179 -29.18 -15.63 12.40
CA SER A 179 -28.77 -14.95 11.16
C SER A 179 -28.69 -15.90 9.97
N ILE A 180 -28.14 -17.12 10.14
CA ILE A 180 -28.10 -18.16 9.11
C ILE A 180 -29.53 -18.57 8.69
N GLY A 181 -30.46 -18.74 9.65
CA GLY A 181 -31.85 -19.15 9.39
C GLY A 181 -32.69 -18.08 8.67
N GLU A 182 -32.41 -16.81 8.91
CA GLU A 182 -33.20 -15.68 8.40
C GLU A 182 -32.74 -15.16 7.01
N LYS A 183 -31.56 -15.54 6.55
CA LYS A 183 -31.02 -14.99 5.28
C LYS A 183 -31.43 -15.80 4.07
N PRO A 184 -31.72 -15.13 2.94
CA PRO A 184 -32.03 -15.82 1.70
C PRO A 184 -30.82 -16.63 1.20
N PRO A 185 -31.05 -17.70 0.42
CA PRO A 185 -29.96 -18.57 -0.06
C PRO A 185 -28.81 -17.84 -0.73
N ASN A 186 -29.08 -16.90 -1.62
CA ASN A 186 -28.08 -16.09 -2.32
C ASN A 186 -27.22 -15.20 -1.42
N TYR A 187 -27.56 -15.05 -0.17
CA TYR A 187 -26.78 -14.28 0.80
C TYR A 187 -25.44 -14.96 1.18
N PHE A 188 -25.37 -16.28 1.08
CA PHE A 188 -24.23 -17.07 1.51
C PHE A 188 -23.17 -17.23 0.42
N TYR A 189 -23.50 -16.92 -0.84
CA TYR A 189 -22.67 -17.16 -1.99
C TYR A 189 -22.32 -15.86 -2.68
N ALA A 190 -21.07 -15.77 -3.13
CA ALA A 190 -20.69 -14.84 -4.15
C ALA A 190 -21.42 -15.21 -5.44
N GLN A 191 -22.02 -14.26 -6.10
CA GLN A 191 -22.44 -14.42 -7.47
C GLN A 191 -21.18 -14.51 -8.33
N THR A 192 -20.73 -15.71 -8.61
CA THR A 192 -19.66 -15.94 -9.58
C THR A 192 -20.29 -15.95 -10.96
N GLY A 193 -20.18 -14.84 -11.69
CA GLY A 193 -20.35 -14.79 -13.14
C GLY A 193 -21.58 -15.49 -13.73
N GLY A 194 -22.76 -15.42 -13.10
CA GLY A 194 -24.00 -15.93 -13.62
C GLY A 194 -24.33 -17.40 -13.31
N VAL A 195 -23.54 -18.08 -12.48
CA VAL A 195 -23.86 -19.42 -11.99
C VAL A 195 -24.36 -19.31 -10.54
N THR A 196 -25.52 -18.75 -10.34
CA THR A 196 -26.34 -19.09 -9.18
C THR A 196 -27.03 -20.41 -9.51
N ASP A 197 -26.38 -21.52 -9.28
CA ASP A 197 -27.10 -22.77 -9.22
C ASP A 197 -27.90 -22.79 -7.91
N LEU A 198 -29.19 -22.51 -8.01
CA LEU A 198 -30.11 -22.50 -6.88
C LEU A 198 -30.19 -23.87 -6.21
N VAL A 199 -29.87 -24.95 -6.93
CA VAL A 199 -29.79 -26.31 -6.39
C VAL A 199 -28.59 -26.43 -5.47
N GLU A 200 -27.42 -25.97 -5.93
CA GLU A 200 -26.19 -25.95 -5.14
C GLU A 200 -26.35 -25.10 -3.87
N VAL A 201 -27.02 -23.96 -3.99
CA VAL A 201 -27.37 -23.10 -2.84
C VAL A 201 -28.31 -23.86 -1.87
N GLY A 202 -29.31 -24.58 -2.39
CA GLY A 202 -30.22 -25.39 -1.60
C GLY A 202 -29.53 -26.53 -0.87
N GLU A 203 -28.65 -27.24 -1.57
CA GLU A 203 -27.85 -28.35 -1.00
C GLU A 203 -26.89 -27.86 0.09
N ARG A 204 -26.25 -26.73 -0.10
CA ARG A 204 -25.37 -26.13 0.92
C ARG A 204 -26.12 -25.56 2.12
N ARG A 205 -27.31 -25.03 1.92
CA ARG A 205 -28.20 -24.64 3.01
C ARG A 205 -28.65 -25.86 3.82
N ALA A 206 -28.96 -26.97 3.13
CA ALA A 206 -29.22 -28.24 3.78
C ALA A 206 -27.96 -28.76 4.51
N PHE A 207 -26.77 -28.61 3.92
CA PHE A 207 -25.49 -28.94 4.59
C PHE A 207 -25.29 -28.11 5.85
N VAL A 208 -25.55 -26.79 5.82
CA VAL A 208 -25.45 -25.88 6.97
C VAL A 208 -26.44 -26.26 8.07
N SER A 209 -27.64 -26.73 7.69
CA SER A 209 -28.70 -27.10 8.65
C SER A 209 -28.62 -28.54 9.14
N THR A 210 -28.02 -29.46 8.38
CA THR A 210 -28.09 -30.91 8.63
C THR A 210 -26.75 -31.61 8.70
N ALA A 211 -25.59 -30.91 8.53
CA ALA A 211 -24.26 -31.53 8.51
C ALA A 211 -23.98 -32.33 9.77
N GLY A 212 -24.46 -33.54 9.84
CA GLY A 212 -24.13 -34.59 10.80
C GLY A 212 -24.32 -34.21 12.27
N GLY A 213 -25.27 -33.38 12.62
CA GLY A 213 -25.50 -32.91 14.00
C GLY A 213 -24.43 -31.95 14.53
N LYS A 214 -23.49 -31.49 13.70
CA LYS A 214 -22.48 -30.49 14.10
C LYS A 214 -23.09 -29.10 14.04
N ASP A 215 -22.87 -28.32 15.08
CA ASP A 215 -23.26 -26.91 15.15
C ASP A 215 -22.37 -26.07 14.21
N VAL A 216 -22.89 -25.80 13.02
CA VAL A 216 -22.16 -25.04 11.99
C VAL A 216 -21.87 -23.60 12.43
N ALA A 217 -22.77 -22.97 13.20
CA ALA A 217 -22.51 -21.65 13.75
C ALA A 217 -21.32 -21.67 14.71
N ALA A 218 -21.27 -22.65 15.60
CA ALA A 218 -20.14 -22.83 16.51
C ALA A 218 -18.84 -23.13 15.75
N ALA A 219 -18.91 -23.94 14.69
CA ALA A 219 -17.74 -24.23 13.84
C ALA A 219 -17.20 -22.98 13.13
N ILE A 220 -18.08 -22.12 12.58
CA ILE A 220 -17.70 -20.84 11.94
C ILE A 220 -17.06 -19.92 12.97
N LEU A 221 -17.67 -19.75 14.15
CA LEU A 221 -17.14 -18.90 15.21
C LEU A 221 -15.80 -19.41 15.72
N GLY A 222 -15.67 -20.72 15.92
CA GLY A 222 -14.40 -21.35 16.34
C GLY A 222 -13.28 -21.15 15.33
N ALA A 223 -13.55 -21.37 14.04
CA ALA A 223 -12.56 -21.16 12.98
C ALA A 223 -12.16 -19.68 12.85
N PHE A 224 -13.12 -18.77 12.94
CA PHE A 224 -12.87 -17.34 12.94
C PHE A 224 -12.04 -16.91 14.14
N ALA A 225 -12.45 -17.32 15.36
CA ALA A 225 -11.74 -17.00 16.60
C ALA A 225 -10.29 -17.53 16.56
N SER A 226 -10.08 -18.76 16.14
CA SER A 226 -8.73 -19.36 16.02
C SER A 226 -7.85 -18.56 15.07
N LYS A 227 -8.37 -18.15 13.92
CA LYS A 227 -7.63 -17.33 12.94
C LYS A 227 -7.24 -15.97 13.50
N ILE A 228 -8.15 -15.30 14.19
CA ILE A 228 -7.90 -13.98 14.79
C ILE A 228 -6.90 -14.07 15.94
N LEU A 229 -7.06 -15.04 16.84
CA LEU A 229 -6.15 -15.24 17.97
C LEU A 229 -4.74 -15.62 17.51
N LEU A 230 -4.58 -16.45 16.47
CA LEU A 230 -3.28 -16.72 15.87
C LEU A 230 -2.64 -15.42 15.31
N GLY A 231 -3.43 -14.58 14.62
CA GLY A 231 -2.96 -13.28 14.17
C GLY A 231 -2.52 -12.38 15.32
N GLU A 232 -3.26 -12.37 16.43
CA GLU A 232 -2.94 -11.62 17.64
C GLU A 232 -1.63 -12.07 18.29
N VAL A 233 -1.30 -13.36 18.25
CA VAL A 233 -0.01 -13.88 18.72
C VAL A 233 1.16 -13.18 18.01
N ALA A 234 1.09 -13.05 16.68
CA ALA A 234 2.11 -12.34 15.91
C ALA A 234 2.21 -10.86 16.29
N VAL A 235 1.07 -10.19 16.50
CA VAL A 235 1.02 -8.79 16.93
C VAL A 235 1.59 -8.61 18.35
N ASN A 236 1.23 -9.50 19.28
CA ASN A 236 1.74 -9.44 20.65
C ASN A 236 3.26 -9.68 20.68
N LYS A 237 3.77 -10.55 19.81
CA LYS A 237 5.21 -10.72 19.66
C LYS A 237 5.88 -9.45 19.15
N GLN A 238 5.29 -8.76 18.17
CA GLN A 238 5.79 -7.45 17.70
C GLN A 238 5.75 -6.40 18.81
N LYS A 239 4.66 -6.35 19.60
CA LYS A 239 4.57 -5.46 20.78
C LYS A 239 5.65 -5.75 21.81
N ALA A 240 5.93 -7.01 22.09
CA ALA A 240 6.97 -7.42 23.02
C ALA A 240 8.40 -7.11 22.55
N THR A 241 8.60 -6.92 21.25
CA THR A 241 9.92 -6.73 20.63
C THR A 241 10.09 -5.32 20.04
N SER A 242 9.64 -5.11 18.82
CA SER A 242 9.88 -3.89 18.05
C SER A 242 9.04 -2.70 18.52
N TYR A 243 7.79 -2.96 18.92
CA TYR A 243 6.78 -1.94 19.25
C TYR A 243 6.56 -1.76 20.75
N GLY A 244 7.25 -2.48 21.61
CA GLY A 244 7.18 -2.31 23.07
C GLY A 244 8.05 -1.17 23.61
N LYS A 245 8.75 -0.44 22.75
CA LYS A 245 9.59 0.68 23.11
C LYS A 245 8.73 1.93 23.40
N PRO A 246 9.19 2.85 24.29
CA PRO A 246 8.40 4.04 24.67
C PRO A 246 7.97 4.93 23.49
N ASN A 247 8.78 5.01 22.45
CA ASN A 247 8.54 5.87 21.28
C ASN A 247 8.00 5.08 20.07
N ALA A 248 7.63 3.81 20.22
CA ALA A 248 7.12 3.05 19.11
C ALA A 248 5.69 3.50 18.71
N PRO A 249 5.34 3.49 17.43
CA PRO A 249 3.98 3.79 17.00
C PRO A 249 2.99 2.71 17.46
N SER A 250 1.73 3.07 17.65
CA SER A 250 0.68 2.11 18.02
C SER A 250 0.41 1.08 16.92
N LEU A 251 0.26 -0.18 17.33
CA LEU A 251 -0.24 -1.25 16.46
C LEU A 251 -1.77 -1.46 16.53
N ASP A 252 -2.45 -0.73 17.41
CA ASP A 252 -3.89 -0.93 17.69
C ASP A 252 -4.82 0.04 16.94
N GLY A 253 -4.26 0.91 16.11
CA GLY A 253 -5.01 1.91 15.33
C GLY A 253 -4.59 3.34 15.60
N GLY A 254 -5.35 4.31 15.07
CA GLY A 254 -4.98 5.73 15.10
C GLY A 254 -3.92 6.11 14.06
N SER A 255 -3.79 5.29 13.01
CA SER A 255 -2.81 5.47 11.93
C SER A 255 -3.49 5.39 10.55
N PRO A 256 -4.48 6.27 10.26
CA PRO A 256 -5.18 6.23 8.99
C PRO A 256 -4.21 6.46 7.83
N GLY A 257 -4.39 5.69 6.74
CA GLY A 257 -3.51 5.75 5.56
C GLY A 257 -2.12 5.17 5.75
N GLN A 258 -1.85 4.46 6.84
CA GLN A 258 -0.57 3.81 7.10
C GLN A 258 -0.69 2.31 7.25
N SER A 259 0.39 1.61 6.92
CA SER A 259 0.60 0.22 7.27
C SER A 259 2.02 0.02 7.79
N ASP A 260 2.29 -1.13 8.39
CA ASP A 260 3.66 -1.52 8.76
C ASP A 260 4.42 -2.12 7.56
N GLY A 261 3.73 -2.41 6.47
CA GLY A 261 4.35 -3.04 5.29
C GLY A 261 5.00 -4.37 5.63
N SER A 262 6.31 -4.47 5.42
CA SER A 262 7.06 -5.71 5.66
C SER A 262 7.22 -6.09 7.12
N GLY A 263 7.15 -5.14 8.04
CA GLY A 263 7.21 -5.39 9.48
C GLY A 263 6.03 -6.23 9.98
N ASP A 264 4.83 -6.01 9.44
CA ASP A 264 3.66 -6.85 9.74
C ASP A 264 3.74 -8.22 9.07
N LEU A 265 4.36 -8.31 7.89
CA LEU A 265 4.40 -9.53 7.09
C LEU A 265 5.30 -10.59 7.70
N ILE A 266 6.53 -10.24 8.09
CA ILE A 266 7.55 -11.19 8.56
C ILE A 266 7.07 -12.02 9.77
N PRO A 267 6.55 -11.42 10.85
CA PRO A 267 6.04 -12.18 11.99
C PRO A 267 4.91 -13.15 11.62
N ARG A 268 4.06 -12.78 10.66
CA ARG A 268 2.98 -13.66 10.18
C ARG A 268 3.49 -14.84 9.39
N LEU A 269 4.48 -14.64 8.53
CA LEU A 269 5.09 -15.73 7.77
C LEU A 269 5.81 -16.70 8.69
N LEU A 270 6.49 -16.22 9.73
CA LEU A 270 7.11 -17.05 10.76
C LEU A 270 6.07 -17.84 11.57
N LEU A 271 4.95 -17.18 11.92
CA LEU A 271 3.86 -17.87 12.60
C LEU A 271 3.28 -18.99 11.74
N LEU A 272 3.08 -18.76 10.45
CA LEU A 272 2.62 -19.80 9.51
C LEU A 272 3.60 -20.96 9.41
N ASP A 273 4.91 -20.70 9.34
CA ASP A 273 5.93 -21.74 9.34
C ASP A 273 5.88 -22.56 10.63
N THR A 274 5.70 -21.91 11.77
CA THR A 274 5.60 -22.58 13.07
C THR A 274 4.36 -23.46 13.15
N VAL A 275 3.19 -22.93 12.73
CA VAL A 275 1.94 -23.72 12.68
C VAL A 275 2.10 -24.95 11.79
N ASN A 276 2.70 -24.78 10.61
CA ASN A 276 2.91 -25.89 9.67
C ASN A 276 3.91 -26.94 10.18
N SER A 277 4.89 -26.52 11.00
CA SER A 277 5.97 -27.41 11.47
C SER A 277 5.61 -28.19 12.73
N ILE A 278 4.91 -27.57 13.69
CA ILE A 278 4.67 -28.17 15.02
C ILE A 278 3.20 -28.32 15.37
N GLY A 279 2.32 -27.87 14.49
CA GLY A 279 0.86 -27.90 14.69
C GLY A 279 0.34 -26.78 15.61
N PRO A 280 -0.98 -26.50 15.55
CA PRO A 280 -1.59 -25.37 16.25
C PRO A 280 -1.51 -25.49 17.78
N GLU A 281 -1.54 -26.71 18.33
CA GLU A 281 -1.52 -26.94 19.78
C GLU A 281 -0.20 -26.50 20.44
N LYS A 282 0.93 -26.65 19.74
CA LYS A 282 2.26 -26.29 20.22
C LYS A 282 2.74 -24.92 19.72
N THR A 283 2.00 -24.33 18.78
CA THR A 283 2.41 -23.09 18.09
C THR A 283 2.58 -21.93 19.04
N LEU A 284 1.70 -21.75 20.01
CA LEU A 284 1.76 -20.63 20.92
C LEU A 284 3.10 -20.57 21.68
N HIS A 285 3.46 -21.68 22.35
CA HIS A 285 4.73 -21.75 23.08
C HIS A 285 5.92 -21.66 22.14
N GLY A 286 5.96 -22.48 21.09
CA GLY A 286 7.07 -22.48 20.13
C GLY A 286 7.29 -21.13 19.45
N PHE A 287 6.22 -20.40 19.12
CA PHE A 287 6.33 -19.09 18.51
C PHE A 287 6.75 -18.00 19.51
N MET A 288 6.22 -18.04 20.74
CA MET A 288 6.60 -17.08 21.79
C MET A 288 8.05 -17.28 22.24
N ASP A 289 8.56 -18.51 22.24
CA ASP A 289 9.95 -18.83 22.56
C ASP A 289 10.92 -18.52 21.41
N MET A 290 10.41 -18.37 20.19
CA MET A 290 11.24 -18.02 19.04
C MET A 290 11.92 -16.68 19.23
N ARG A 291 13.26 -16.64 19.10
CA ARG A 291 14.04 -15.42 19.17
C ARG A 291 13.92 -14.62 17.88
N PHE A 292 13.15 -13.53 17.93
CA PHE A 292 13.07 -12.56 16.84
C PHE A 292 14.38 -11.74 16.68
N ASP A 293 15.25 -11.76 17.68
CA ASP A 293 16.61 -11.20 17.63
C ASP A 293 17.48 -11.92 16.57
N ALA A 294 17.13 -13.15 16.19
CA ALA A 294 17.75 -13.83 15.04
C ALA A 294 17.27 -13.27 13.68
N LEU A 295 16.12 -12.58 13.66
CA LEU A 295 15.78 -11.67 12.58
C LEU A 295 16.45 -10.35 12.93
N PRO A 296 17.47 -9.90 12.21
CA PRO A 296 18.40 -8.88 12.67
C PRO A 296 17.81 -7.48 12.86
N ASN A 297 16.49 -7.31 12.88
CA ASN A 297 15.92 -5.99 13.01
C ASN A 297 14.61 -6.00 13.77
N ASN A 298 14.76 -5.88 15.06
CA ASN A 298 13.68 -5.57 15.99
C ASN A 298 13.27 -4.09 15.85
N LEU A 299 12.89 -3.69 14.63
CA LEU A 299 12.59 -2.31 14.27
C LEU A 299 11.08 -2.14 14.09
N ALA A 300 10.54 -1.11 14.73
CA ALA A 300 9.25 -0.57 14.32
C ALA A 300 9.40 0.01 12.91
N THR A 301 8.44 -0.24 12.04
CA THR A 301 8.40 0.32 10.68
C THR A 301 7.07 0.99 10.44
N VAL A 302 7.12 2.18 9.84
CA VAL A 302 5.94 2.90 9.39
C VAL A 302 6.07 3.10 7.90
N THR A 303 5.03 2.69 7.17
CA THR A 303 4.96 2.88 5.72
C THR A 303 3.64 3.56 5.38
N ASP A 304 3.72 4.56 4.53
CA ASP A 304 2.54 5.21 3.96
C ASP A 304 1.87 4.30 2.91
N ILE A 305 0.56 4.42 2.76
CA ILE A 305 -0.15 3.83 1.62
C ILE A 305 0.12 4.72 0.41
N LEU A 306 1.01 4.27 -0.46
CA LEU A 306 1.42 5.02 -1.64
C LEU A 306 0.43 4.85 -2.80
N SER A 307 0.50 5.78 -3.78
CA SER A 307 -0.21 5.62 -5.05
C SER A 307 0.35 4.46 -5.88
N THR A 308 -0.50 3.89 -6.74
CA THR A 308 -0.16 2.79 -7.65
C THR A 308 -0.24 3.19 -9.13
N TRP A 309 -0.17 4.50 -9.43
CA TRP A 309 -0.22 5.00 -10.79
C TRP A 309 1.05 4.66 -11.57
N GLN A 310 0.88 4.26 -12.83
CA GLN A 310 1.95 3.99 -13.79
C GLN A 310 3.06 3.07 -13.25
N MET A 311 2.68 2.07 -12.46
CA MET A 311 3.65 1.14 -11.85
C MET A 311 4.45 0.33 -12.87
N GLY A 312 3.99 0.26 -14.14
CA GLY A 312 4.73 -0.36 -15.24
C GLY A 312 5.98 0.41 -15.69
N THR A 313 6.13 1.68 -15.27
CA THR A 313 7.33 2.48 -15.51
C THR A 313 8.43 2.27 -14.45
N GLN A 314 8.34 1.24 -13.64
CA GLN A 314 9.24 0.95 -12.53
C GLN A 314 9.66 -0.52 -12.55
N HIS A 315 10.96 -0.80 -12.62
CA HIS A 315 11.50 -2.15 -12.53
C HIS A 315 11.52 -2.65 -11.08
N LEU A 316 11.79 -1.75 -10.13
CA LEU A 316 11.80 -2.06 -8.71
C LEU A 316 10.48 -1.68 -8.05
N ALA A 317 9.91 -2.57 -7.27
CA ALA A 317 8.69 -2.36 -6.52
C ALA A 317 8.95 -2.25 -5.00
N GLN A 318 7.92 -1.85 -4.25
CA GLN A 318 7.98 -1.39 -2.87
C GLN A 318 8.77 -0.08 -2.72
N VAL A 319 8.61 0.62 -1.60
CA VAL A 319 9.30 1.92 -1.36
C VAL A 319 10.83 1.76 -1.34
N ASP A 320 11.29 0.62 -0.90
CA ASP A 320 12.70 0.28 -0.79
C ASP A 320 13.27 -0.44 -2.04
N GLY A 321 12.45 -0.67 -3.06
CA GLY A 321 12.87 -1.37 -4.27
C GLY A 321 13.18 -2.86 -4.07
N SER A 322 12.65 -3.49 -3.01
CA SER A 322 13.00 -4.87 -2.65
C SER A 322 12.49 -5.94 -3.61
N VAL A 323 11.50 -5.64 -4.45
CA VAL A 323 10.86 -6.60 -5.36
C VAL A 323 11.03 -6.18 -6.80
N LYS A 324 11.48 -7.09 -7.67
CA LYS A 324 11.72 -6.86 -9.10
C LYS A 324 10.57 -7.26 -10.02
N SER A 325 9.51 -7.85 -9.50
CA SER A 325 8.40 -8.36 -10.31
C SER A 325 7.06 -7.73 -9.91
N PRO A 326 6.27 -7.21 -10.87
CA PRO A 326 4.92 -6.70 -10.61
C PRO A 326 3.99 -7.74 -9.99
N LEU A 327 4.07 -9.00 -10.41
CA LEU A 327 3.31 -10.10 -9.83
C LEU A 327 3.67 -10.29 -8.35
N PHE A 328 4.95 -10.43 -8.03
CA PHE A 328 5.39 -10.67 -6.65
C PHE A 328 5.15 -9.47 -5.74
N ARG A 329 5.17 -8.24 -6.26
CA ARG A 329 4.72 -7.07 -5.52
C ARG A 329 3.28 -7.23 -5.03
N ASN A 330 2.36 -7.70 -5.91
CA ASN A 330 0.95 -7.87 -5.57
C ASN A 330 0.72 -9.11 -4.69
N VAL A 331 1.46 -10.20 -4.92
CA VAL A 331 1.47 -11.36 -4.01
C VAL A 331 1.95 -10.95 -2.61
N ALA A 332 2.98 -10.09 -2.51
CA ALA A 332 3.43 -9.51 -1.24
C ALA A 332 2.31 -8.75 -0.51
N ALA A 333 1.59 -7.91 -1.26
CA ALA A 333 0.46 -7.17 -0.70
C ALA A 333 -0.63 -8.13 -0.18
N SER A 334 -0.92 -9.21 -0.90
CA SER A 334 -1.88 -10.23 -0.49
C SER A 334 -1.45 -10.93 0.80
N LEU A 335 -0.19 -11.31 0.92
CA LEU A 335 0.36 -11.90 2.13
C LEU A 335 0.35 -10.92 3.31
N ALA A 336 0.64 -9.64 3.07
CA ALA A 336 0.64 -8.60 4.10
C ALA A 336 -0.74 -8.36 4.72
N VAL A 337 -1.82 -8.56 3.97
CA VAL A 337 -3.20 -8.50 4.49
C VAL A 337 -3.71 -9.85 5.03
N ALA A 338 -2.80 -10.72 5.43
CA ALA A 338 -3.05 -12.03 6.08
C ALA A 338 -3.66 -13.10 5.17
N ALA A 339 -3.41 -13.05 3.87
CA ALA A 339 -3.70 -14.20 3.02
C ALA A 339 -2.76 -15.37 3.37
N ASP A 340 -3.31 -16.57 3.52
CA ASP A 340 -2.50 -17.79 3.54
C ASP A 340 -1.81 -17.91 2.17
N PRO A 341 -0.50 -18.25 2.10
CA PRO A 341 0.19 -18.46 0.82
C PRO A 341 -0.55 -19.40 -0.14
N LYS A 342 -1.16 -20.46 0.40
CA LYS A 342 -1.97 -21.42 -0.37
C LYS A 342 -3.31 -20.86 -0.86
N LEU A 343 -3.75 -19.72 -0.31
CA LEU A 343 -5.02 -19.08 -0.61
C LEU A 343 -4.84 -17.74 -1.33
N VAL A 344 -3.63 -17.37 -1.74
CA VAL A 344 -3.39 -16.15 -2.51
C VAL A 344 -4.07 -16.26 -3.88
N ASN A 345 -4.83 -15.24 -4.24
CA ASN A 345 -5.44 -15.13 -5.56
C ASN A 345 -4.40 -14.60 -6.57
N VAL A 346 -3.60 -15.51 -7.12
CA VAL A 346 -2.52 -15.17 -8.07
C VAL A 346 -3.07 -14.51 -9.32
N ARG A 347 -4.24 -14.96 -9.80
CA ARG A 347 -4.90 -14.36 -10.97
C ARG A 347 -5.30 -12.90 -10.72
N ASN A 348 -5.85 -12.59 -9.54
CA ASN A 348 -6.09 -11.21 -9.15
C ASN A 348 -4.78 -10.40 -9.10
N ALA A 349 -3.73 -10.97 -8.51
CA ALA A 349 -2.43 -10.31 -8.43
C ALA A 349 -1.87 -9.96 -9.83
N GLU A 350 -2.06 -10.83 -10.82
CA GLU A 350 -1.62 -10.60 -12.20
C GLU A 350 -2.48 -9.55 -12.93
N ILE A 351 -3.82 -9.69 -12.87
CA ILE A 351 -4.73 -8.76 -13.52
C ILE A 351 -4.56 -7.35 -12.96
N THR A 352 -4.47 -7.23 -11.65
CA THR A 352 -4.28 -5.93 -11.00
C THR A 352 -2.89 -5.36 -11.25
N ALA A 353 -1.84 -6.18 -11.38
CA ALA A 353 -0.52 -5.71 -11.77
C ALA A 353 -0.53 -5.06 -13.16
N LYS A 354 -1.22 -5.68 -14.12
CA LYS A 354 -1.41 -5.10 -15.47
C LYS A 354 -2.23 -3.81 -15.43
N PHE A 355 -3.32 -3.81 -14.67
CA PHE A 355 -4.19 -2.64 -14.51
C PHE A 355 -3.45 -1.43 -13.97
N ILE A 356 -2.77 -1.56 -12.82
CA ILE A 356 -2.05 -0.43 -12.22
C ILE A 356 -0.74 -0.10 -12.97
N GLY A 357 -0.27 -1.01 -13.82
CA GLY A 357 0.91 -0.81 -14.65
C GLY A 357 0.77 0.37 -15.59
N ALA A 358 -0.41 0.57 -16.16
CA ALA A 358 -0.71 1.63 -17.12
C ALA A 358 -1.74 2.66 -16.62
N LEU A 359 -2.25 2.52 -15.39
CA LEU A 359 -3.23 3.43 -14.80
C LEU A 359 -2.63 4.83 -14.65
N PRO A 360 -3.10 5.85 -15.40
CA PRO A 360 -2.63 7.22 -15.22
C PRO A 360 -3.20 7.83 -13.93
N PRO A 361 -2.56 8.83 -13.33
CA PRO A 361 -3.13 9.58 -12.21
C PRO A 361 -4.34 10.41 -12.65
N PRO A 362 -5.25 10.76 -11.72
CA PRO A 362 -6.30 11.72 -12.00
C PRO A 362 -5.74 13.13 -12.15
N ALA A 363 -6.38 13.93 -13.01
CA ALA A 363 -6.05 15.33 -13.15
C ALA A 363 -6.35 16.11 -11.85
N TYR A 364 -5.56 17.15 -11.57
CA TYR A 364 -5.81 18.07 -10.46
C TYR A 364 -7.20 18.72 -10.63
N PRO A 365 -8.10 18.59 -9.65
CA PRO A 365 -9.51 18.96 -9.85
C PRO A 365 -9.79 20.45 -9.61
N PHE A 366 -8.78 21.24 -9.29
CA PHE A 366 -8.90 22.68 -9.02
C PHE A 366 -8.16 23.50 -10.07
N GLY A 367 -8.19 24.83 -9.97
CA GLY A 367 -7.53 25.71 -10.92
C GLY A 367 -5.99 25.62 -10.89
N ILE A 368 -5.37 25.77 -12.06
CA ILE A 368 -3.92 25.82 -12.25
C ILE A 368 -3.56 27.12 -12.95
N ASP A 369 -2.55 27.84 -12.46
CA ASP A 369 -1.93 28.97 -13.15
C ASP A 369 -0.95 28.46 -14.22
N ALA A 370 -1.39 28.43 -15.46
CA ALA A 370 -0.61 27.89 -16.58
C ALA A 370 0.73 28.64 -16.81
N ALA A 371 0.78 29.94 -16.54
CA ALA A 371 2.01 30.71 -16.72
C ALA A 371 3.05 30.37 -15.64
N LYS A 372 2.61 30.24 -14.39
CA LYS A 372 3.48 29.73 -13.31
C LYS A 372 3.91 28.28 -13.57
N ALA A 373 2.98 27.42 -13.96
CA ALA A 373 3.31 26.03 -14.28
C ALA A 373 4.36 25.91 -15.39
N ALA A 374 4.28 26.73 -16.44
CA ALA A 374 5.29 26.75 -17.51
C ALA A 374 6.69 27.14 -16.99
N ARG A 375 6.79 28.13 -16.09
CA ARG A 375 8.09 28.47 -15.45
C ARG A 375 8.54 27.38 -14.47
N GLY A 376 7.62 26.83 -13.70
CA GLY A 376 7.88 25.73 -12.76
C GLY A 376 8.41 24.46 -13.41
N LYS A 377 8.00 24.19 -14.66
CA LYS A 377 8.54 23.08 -15.47
C LYS A 377 10.06 23.12 -15.60
N LEU A 378 10.63 24.31 -15.79
CA LEU A 378 12.10 24.47 -15.89
C LEU A 378 12.77 24.15 -14.55
N ALA A 379 12.19 24.60 -13.45
CA ALA A 379 12.70 24.29 -12.11
C ALA A 379 12.62 22.78 -11.82
N PHE A 380 11.53 22.12 -12.21
CA PHE A 380 11.35 20.68 -12.10
C PHE A 380 12.39 19.90 -12.91
N GLN A 381 12.59 20.26 -14.18
CA GLN A 381 13.56 19.62 -15.06
C GLN A 381 14.99 19.70 -14.51
N ALA A 382 15.35 20.84 -13.91
CA ALA A 382 16.68 21.04 -13.35
C ALA A 382 16.90 20.33 -12.01
N ASN A 383 15.86 20.18 -11.16
CA ASN A 383 16.05 19.77 -9.78
C ASN A 383 15.37 18.44 -9.40
N CYS A 384 14.28 18.05 -10.06
CA CYS A 384 13.50 16.86 -9.69
C CYS A 384 13.69 15.72 -10.72
N ALA A 385 13.56 16.02 -12.01
CA ALA A 385 13.63 15.05 -13.08
C ALA A 385 14.92 14.19 -13.12
N PRO A 386 16.11 14.69 -12.72
CA PRO A 386 17.30 13.86 -12.71
C PRO A 386 17.20 12.60 -11.84
N CYS A 387 16.44 12.67 -10.74
CA CYS A 387 16.19 11.54 -9.83
C CYS A 387 14.82 10.90 -10.07
N HIS A 388 13.78 11.69 -10.38
CA HIS A 388 12.39 11.26 -10.54
C HIS A 388 12.02 11.01 -12.01
N LYS A 389 12.61 10.02 -12.62
CA LYS A 389 12.33 9.60 -14.00
C LYS A 389 11.78 8.17 -14.04
N ALA A 390 11.08 7.83 -15.10
CA ALA A 390 10.69 6.46 -15.37
C ALA A 390 11.91 5.54 -15.45
N PHE A 391 11.72 4.29 -15.05
CA PHE A 391 12.78 3.26 -15.05
C PHE A 391 14.05 3.64 -14.28
N ASN A 392 13.87 4.45 -13.22
CA ASN A 392 14.98 4.74 -12.31
C ASN A 392 15.15 3.55 -11.34
N ASP A 393 16.19 2.74 -11.56
CA ASP A 393 16.52 1.56 -10.75
C ASP A 393 17.50 1.87 -9.62
N ILE A 394 17.78 3.16 -9.38
CA ILE A 394 18.67 3.56 -8.29
C ILE A 394 17.93 3.44 -6.95
N VAL A 395 18.52 2.67 -6.06
CA VAL A 395 18.19 2.69 -4.63
C VAL A 395 19.15 3.67 -3.97
N TYR A 396 18.60 4.74 -3.42
CA TYR A 396 19.38 5.78 -2.76
C TYR A 396 19.64 5.38 -1.31
N PRO A 397 20.91 5.19 -0.90
CA PRO A 397 21.27 4.83 0.47
C PRO A 397 20.72 5.83 1.49
N VAL A 398 20.27 5.34 2.65
CA VAL A 398 19.63 6.19 3.67
C VAL A 398 20.54 7.26 4.23
N ASP A 399 21.83 7.01 4.35
CA ASP A 399 22.84 7.98 4.78
C ASP A 399 23.03 9.13 3.78
N GLN A 400 22.76 8.87 2.50
CA GLN A 400 22.83 9.88 1.45
C GLN A 400 21.58 10.74 1.34
N ILE A 401 20.39 10.18 1.58
CA ILE A 401 19.13 10.93 1.50
C ILE A 401 18.63 11.44 2.86
N GLY A 402 19.15 10.91 3.97
CA GLY A 402 18.88 11.38 5.33
C GLY A 402 17.51 11.07 5.89
N THR A 403 16.71 10.20 5.24
CA THR A 403 15.38 9.80 5.72
C THR A 403 15.45 8.66 6.73
N ASP A 404 14.31 8.35 7.36
CA ASP A 404 14.23 7.26 8.35
C ASP A 404 14.68 5.92 7.76
N PRO A 405 15.60 5.19 8.40
CA PRO A 405 16.20 3.99 7.83
C PRO A 405 15.42 2.70 8.10
N ASN A 406 14.48 2.70 9.04
CA ASN A 406 13.94 1.47 9.62
C ASN A 406 13.29 0.57 8.58
N ARG A 407 12.43 1.13 7.72
CA ARG A 407 11.74 0.36 6.67
C ARG A 407 12.72 -0.29 5.68
N SER A 408 13.82 0.37 5.34
CA SER A 408 14.82 -0.17 4.41
C SER A 408 15.68 -1.28 5.04
N LYS A 409 15.78 -1.32 6.36
CA LYS A 409 16.60 -2.29 7.11
C LYS A 409 15.84 -3.54 7.52
N VAL A 410 14.50 -3.53 7.51
CA VAL A 410 13.69 -4.65 8.01
C VAL A 410 13.79 -5.90 7.14
N LEU A 411 14.05 -5.74 5.84
CA LEU A 411 14.23 -6.85 4.89
C LEU A 411 15.71 -7.20 4.75
N ASN A 412 16.25 -7.94 5.70
CA ASN A 412 17.57 -8.54 5.61
C ASN A 412 17.55 -9.87 4.83
N ALA A 413 18.69 -10.53 4.67
CA ALA A 413 18.81 -11.77 3.91
C ALA A 413 17.87 -12.87 4.42
N THR A 414 17.72 -13.02 5.76
CA THR A 414 16.82 -14.03 6.37
C THR A 414 15.36 -13.71 6.07
N ALA A 415 14.95 -12.45 6.22
CA ALA A 415 13.59 -12.01 5.90
C ALA A 415 13.27 -12.16 4.41
N LEU A 416 14.22 -11.86 3.53
CA LEU A 416 14.07 -12.05 2.09
C LEU A 416 13.94 -13.53 1.71
N ALA A 417 14.72 -14.41 2.32
CA ALA A 417 14.62 -15.86 2.09
C ALA A 417 13.24 -16.41 2.55
N LEU A 418 12.78 -15.99 3.72
CA LEU A 418 11.44 -16.33 4.22
C LEU A 418 10.34 -15.85 3.28
N PHE A 419 10.45 -14.62 2.83
CA PHE A 419 9.50 -13.99 1.92
C PHE A 419 9.44 -14.73 0.58
N LEU A 420 10.60 -15.05 -0.02
CA LEU A 420 10.67 -15.80 -1.25
C LEU A 420 10.04 -17.20 -1.11
N LYS A 421 10.33 -17.92 -0.01
CA LYS A 421 9.73 -19.24 0.28
C LYS A 421 8.20 -19.18 0.18
N HIS A 422 7.59 -18.17 0.81
CA HIS A 422 6.14 -18.02 0.80
C HIS A 422 5.60 -17.47 -0.53
N PHE A 423 6.37 -16.68 -1.24
CA PHE A 423 6.01 -16.22 -2.59
C PHE A 423 5.92 -17.39 -3.56
N VAL A 424 6.95 -18.21 -3.59
CA VAL A 424 6.99 -19.39 -4.44
C VAL A 424 5.86 -20.35 -4.06
N ALA A 425 5.60 -20.55 -2.76
CA ALA A 425 4.51 -21.38 -2.29
C ALA A 425 3.10 -20.85 -2.66
N SER A 426 2.97 -19.58 -3.04
CA SER A 426 1.70 -18.96 -3.45
C SER A 426 1.34 -19.23 -4.90
N VAL A 427 2.28 -19.68 -5.72
CA VAL A 427 2.05 -19.93 -7.15
C VAL A 427 2.14 -21.41 -7.46
N PRO A 428 1.31 -21.95 -8.40
CA PRO A 428 1.43 -23.32 -8.89
C PRO A 428 2.83 -23.62 -9.42
N ALA A 429 3.27 -24.88 -9.31
CA ALA A 429 4.63 -25.28 -9.70
C ALA A 429 4.93 -25.05 -11.20
N ASP A 430 3.91 -25.15 -12.05
CA ASP A 430 3.98 -24.94 -13.49
C ASP A 430 3.61 -23.52 -13.92
N TYR A 431 3.35 -22.61 -12.96
CA TYR A 431 2.94 -21.24 -13.25
C TYR A 431 4.04 -20.47 -13.96
N GLU A 432 3.68 -19.83 -15.08
CA GLU A 432 4.55 -18.94 -15.85
C GLU A 432 4.16 -17.48 -15.62
N ALA A 433 5.04 -16.72 -15.01
CA ALA A 433 4.88 -15.29 -14.78
C ALA A 433 5.56 -14.47 -15.90
N THR A 434 5.21 -13.19 -15.98
CA THR A 434 5.88 -12.23 -16.85
C THR A 434 6.47 -11.11 -15.98
N ASN A 435 7.76 -10.78 -16.17
CA ASN A 435 8.41 -9.69 -15.45
C ASN A 435 8.06 -8.30 -16.05
N ALA A 436 8.63 -7.24 -15.49
CA ALA A 436 8.37 -5.88 -15.95
C ALA A 436 8.85 -5.62 -17.39
N GLU A 437 9.86 -6.35 -17.84
CA GLU A 437 10.43 -6.28 -19.19
C GLU A 437 9.68 -7.15 -20.22
N GLY A 438 8.59 -7.84 -19.78
CA GLY A 438 7.82 -8.71 -20.65
C GLY A 438 8.42 -10.12 -20.84
N VAL A 439 9.46 -10.47 -20.10
CA VAL A 439 10.11 -11.78 -20.18
C VAL A 439 9.35 -12.79 -19.32
N LYS A 440 9.05 -13.95 -19.90
CA LYS A 440 8.39 -15.05 -19.18
C LYS A 440 9.40 -15.81 -18.32
N PHE A 441 8.97 -16.20 -17.13
CA PHE A 441 9.77 -17.00 -16.20
C PHE A 441 8.88 -17.88 -15.33
N LYS A 442 9.46 -18.97 -14.81
CA LYS A 442 8.79 -19.83 -13.83
C LYS A 442 9.31 -19.47 -12.43
N PRO A 443 8.45 -18.98 -11.53
CA PRO A 443 8.88 -18.59 -10.19
C PRO A 443 9.60 -19.68 -9.39
N HIS A 444 9.21 -20.93 -9.58
CA HIS A 444 9.84 -22.07 -8.89
C HIS A 444 11.27 -22.36 -9.35
N ASP A 445 11.61 -21.99 -10.58
CA ASP A 445 12.94 -22.24 -11.18
C ASP A 445 13.81 -20.99 -11.18
N THR A 446 13.29 -19.85 -10.68
CA THR A 446 13.94 -18.55 -10.81
C THR A 446 14.85 -18.28 -9.61
N PRO A 447 16.10 -17.87 -9.83
CA PRO A 447 17.00 -17.44 -8.76
C PRO A 447 16.44 -16.29 -7.94
N VAL A 448 16.71 -16.29 -6.62
CA VAL A 448 16.27 -15.23 -5.69
C VAL A 448 16.64 -13.82 -6.21
N ALA A 449 17.83 -13.68 -6.76
CA ALA A 449 18.35 -12.42 -7.26
C ALA A 449 17.56 -11.82 -8.43
N ASP A 450 16.83 -12.65 -9.18
CA ASP A 450 16.00 -12.20 -10.30
C ASP A 450 14.62 -11.70 -9.85
N VAL A 451 14.19 -12.08 -8.65
CA VAL A 451 12.88 -11.72 -8.09
C VAL A 451 13.00 -10.65 -7.02
N LEU A 452 14.03 -10.72 -6.22
CA LEU A 452 14.26 -9.82 -5.08
C LEU A 452 15.58 -9.07 -5.25
N PHE A 453 15.59 -7.82 -4.79
CA PHE A 453 16.80 -7.02 -4.75
C PHE A 453 17.61 -7.36 -3.48
N ASP A 454 18.92 -7.58 -3.63
CA ASP A 454 19.79 -7.95 -2.51
C ASP A 454 19.94 -6.82 -1.50
N ARG A 455 19.24 -6.97 -0.37
CA ARG A 455 19.22 -6.05 0.77
C ARG A 455 20.20 -6.42 1.88
N SER A 456 20.94 -7.51 1.73
CA SER A 456 21.93 -7.92 2.73
C SER A 456 23.10 -6.94 2.83
N LYS A 457 23.35 -6.19 1.76
CA LYS A 457 24.43 -5.23 1.66
C LYS A 457 23.98 -3.83 2.11
N PRO A 458 24.75 -3.15 3.00
CA PRO A 458 24.42 -1.82 3.48
C PRO A 458 24.17 -0.78 2.38
N GLU A 459 24.95 -0.83 1.30
CA GLU A 459 24.82 0.07 0.15
C GLU A 459 23.51 -0.09 -0.61
N ASN A 460 22.83 -1.20 -0.45
CA ASN A 460 21.51 -1.46 -1.00
C ASN A 460 20.36 -1.10 -0.05
N GLN A 461 20.67 -0.74 1.21
CA GLN A 461 19.68 -0.31 2.18
C GLN A 461 19.33 1.16 1.95
N GLY A 462 18.18 1.40 1.34
CA GLY A 462 17.75 2.73 0.96
C GLY A 462 16.34 2.74 0.38
N TYR A 463 16.03 3.79 -0.31
CA TYR A 463 14.73 3.99 -0.94
C TYR A 463 14.91 4.33 -2.42
N LYS A 464 13.99 3.83 -3.24
CA LYS A 464 13.90 4.23 -4.64
C LYS A 464 13.06 5.49 -4.79
N THR A 465 13.28 6.23 -5.86
CA THR A 465 12.35 7.28 -6.27
C THR A 465 11.24 6.70 -7.15
N ASN A 466 10.09 7.38 -7.14
CA ASN A 466 9.01 7.12 -8.08
C ASN A 466 8.96 8.28 -9.10
N ALA A 467 8.45 8.00 -10.29
CA ALA A 467 7.95 9.05 -11.17
C ALA A 467 6.87 9.88 -10.45
N LEU A 468 6.78 11.18 -10.74
CA LEU A 468 5.98 12.12 -9.91
C LEU A 468 4.58 12.40 -10.48
N GLU A 469 4.11 11.61 -11.44
CA GLU A 469 2.75 11.74 -11.97
C GLU A 469 1.72 11.60 -10.84
N GLY A 470 0.78 12.54 -10.77
CA GLY A 470 -0.19 12.63 -9.69
C GLY A 470 0.40 13.11 -8.36
N ALA A 471 1.53 13.83 -8.39
CA ALA A 471 2.20 14.31 -7.17
C ALA A 471 1.24 15.05 -6.23
N TRP A 472 0.30 15.81 -6.74
CA TRP A 472 -0.69 16.56 -5.97
C TRP A 472 -1.57 15.68 -5.07
N ALA A 473 -1.84 14.44 -5.46
CA ALA A 473 -2.74 13.52 -4.78
C ALA A 473 -2.01 12.45 -3.93
N ARG A 474 -0.70 12.56 -3.76
CA ARG A 474 0.12 11.58 -3.02
C ARG A 474 0.37 11.93 -1.56
N ALA A 475 -0.20 13.03 -1.08
CA ALA A 475 -0.03 13.44 0.33
C ALA A 475 -0.58 12.37 1.31
N PRO A 476 0.08 12.17 2.47
CA PRO A 476 1.34 12.78 2.91
C PRO A 476 2.57 12.20 2.21
N TYR A 477 3.70 12.90 2.28
CA TYR A 477 4.91 12.57 1.53
C TYR A 477 5.97 11.88 2.40
N LEU A 478 7.05 11.43 1.75
CA LEU A 478 8.05 10.47 2.17
C LEU A 478 7.46 9.06 2.32
N HIS A 479 8.34 8.06 2.44
CA HIS A 479 7.94 6.65 2.50
C HIS A 479 7.07 6.31 3.73
N ASN A 480 7.20 7.08 4.81
CA ASN A 480 6.46 6.93 6.06
C ASN A 480 5.29 7.92 6.22
N GLY A 481 5.06 8.80 5.22
CA GLY A 481 4.00 9.79 5.26
C GLY A 481 4.18 10.86 6.33
N SER A 482 5.43 11.23 6.66
CA SER A 482 5.76 12.17 7.73
C SER A 482 5.72 13.65 7.33
N VAL A 483 5.46 13.95 6.06
CA VAL A 483 5.42 15.32 5.54
C VAL A 483 4.04 15.59 4.93
N PRO A 484 3.22 16.48 5.49
CA PRO A 484 1.79 16.55 5.18
C PRO A 484 1.45 17.10 3.79
N THR A 485 2.26 18.00 3.22
CA THR A 485 1.96 18.67 1.95
C THR A 485 3.20 18.86 1.08
N LEU A 486 3.02 19.13 -0.22
CA LEU A 486 4.14 19.49 -1.12
C LEU A 486 4.90 20.72 -0.64
N TYR A 487 4.19 21.71 -0.10
CA TYR A 487 4.85 22.86 0.49
C TYR A 487 5.87 22.46 1.57
N HIS A 488 5.45 21.61 2.52
CA HIS A 488 6.33 21.14 3.60
C HIS A 488 7.45 20.22 3.07
N LEU A 489 7.23 19.53 1.95
CA LEU A 489 8.28 18.76 1.32
C LEU A 489 9.39 19.68 0.78
N LEU A 490 9.00 20.82 0.18
CA LEU A 490 9.90 21.80 -0.41
C LEU A 490 10.48 22.78 0.62
N VAL A 491 9.86 22.91 1.80
CA VAL A 491 10.27 23.83 2.87
C VAL A 491 10.52 23.04 4.17
N PRO A 492 11.63 22.32 4.27
CA PRO A 492 11.91 21.44 5.41
C PRO A 492 11.87 22.13 6.76
N ALA A 493 12.28 23.41 6.83
CA ALA A 493 12.27 24.20 8.06
C ALA A 493 10.86 24.41 8.67
N GLU A 494 9.79 24.28 7.85
CA GLU A 494 8.41 24.48 8.30
C GLU A 494 7.63 23.16 8.49
N ARG A 495 8.29 22.00 8.39
CA ARG A 495 7.65 20.70 8.61
C ARG A 495 7.14 20.58 10.05
N PRO A 496 5.84 20.34 10.27
CA PRO A 496 5.31 20.18 11.61
C PRO A 496 5.83 18.90 12.26
N ALA A 497 6.03 18.93 13.58
CA ALA A 497 6.35 17.72 14.35
C ALA A 497 5.12 16.82 14.51
N LYS A 498 3.93 17.43 14.58
CA LYS A 498 2.64 16.74 14.69
C LYS A 498 1.65 17.38 13.73
N PHE A 499 0.83 16.54 13.09
CA PHE A 499 -0.21 17.03 12.19
C PHE A 499 -1.43 16.10 12.15
N ALA A 500 -2.58 16.62 11.73
CA ALA A 500 -3.78 15.83 11.52
C ALA A 500 -3.66 15.04 10.21
N ARG A 501 -3.90 13.73 10.27
CA ARG A 501 -3.86 12.80 9.14
C ARG A 501 -5.19 12.06 9.00
N GLY A 502 -5.60 11.74 7.78
CA GLY A 502 -6.84 11.01 7.49
C GLY A 502 -7.98 11.91 6.99
N SER A 503 -7.76 13.22 6.86
CA SER A 503 -8.73 14.12 6.21
C SER A 503 -8.75 13.91 4.70
N VAL A 504 -9.91 14.13 4.08
CA VAL A 504 -10.08 14.24 2.63
C VAL A 504 -10.34 15.67 2.16
N SER A 505 -10.42 16.62 3.09
CA SER A 505 -10.41 18.05 2.79
C SER A 505 -9.02 18.47 2.31
N TYR A 506 -8.96 19.34 1.30
CA TYR A 506 -7.71 19.62 0.58
C TYR A 506 -7.22 21.06 0.77
N ASP A 507 -5.97 21.22 1.12
CA ASP A 507 -5.25 22.50 1.18
C ASP A 507 -4.64 22.79 -0.20
N ARG A 508 -5.28 23.69 -0.96
CA ARG A 508 -4.87 24.05 -2.34
C ARG A 508 -3.63 24.91 -2.39
N ASP A 509 -3.36 25.66 -1.34
CA ASP A 509 -2.21 26.57 -1.26
C ASP A 509 -0.93 25.79 -0.95
N LYS A 510 -1.02 24.80 -0.06
CA LYS A 510 0.11 23.96 0.31
C LYS A 510 0.17 22.65 -0.47
N ILE A 511 -0.85 22.33 -1.23
CA ILE A 511 -0.99 21.12 -2.08
C ILE A 511 -0.84 19.85 -1.26
N GLY A 512 -1.95 19.41 -0.66
CA GLY A 512 -2.06 18.25 0.19
C GLY A 512 -3.38 18.26 0.95
N PHE A 513 -3.62 17.25 1.79
CA PHE A 513 -4.81 17.24 2.64
C PHE A 513 -4.67 18.25 3.78
N VAL A 514 -5.78 18.74 4.31
CA VAL A 514 -5.79 19.62 5.48
C VAL A 514 -5.15 18.88 6.66
N TRP A 515 -4.13 19.50 7.21
CA TRP A 515 -3.15 18.85 8.09
C TRP A 515 -3.01 19.52 9.46
N ASP A 516 -3.48 20.76 9.62
CA ASP A 516 -3.25 21.52 10.84
C ASP A 516 -3.94 20.85 12.04
N ALA A 517 -3.13 20.42 13.02
CA ALA A 517 -3.59 19.81 14.24
C ALA A 517 -4.52 20.69 15.10
N ALA A 518 -4.47 22.01 14.92
CA ALA A 518 -5.38 22.93 15.58
C ALA A 518 -6.84 22.75 15.14
N HIS A 519 -7.07 22.16 13.96
CA HIS A 519 -8.40 21.87 13.42
C HIS A 519 -8.87 20.42 13.69
N LEU A 520 -8.19 19.65 14.54
CA LEU A 520 -8.41 18.23 14.73
C LEU A 520 -9.88 17.87 14.98
N GLU A 521 -10.55 18.55 15.90
CA GLU A 521 -11.95 18.25 16.25
C GLU A 521 -12.92 18.57 15.10
N ALA A 522 -12.68 19.69 14.39
CA ALA A 522 -13.47 20.04 13.22
C ALA A 522 -13.27 19.03 12.08
N LEU A 523 -12.04 18.54 11.89
CA LEU A 523 -11.74 17.51 10.91
C LEU A 523 -12.39 16.17 11.28
N ARG A 524 -12.36 15.77 12.55
CA ARG A 524 -13.01 14.54 13.04
C ARG A 524 -14.52 14.55 12.88
N ALA A 525 -15.14 15.71 12.97
CA ALA A 525 -16.59 15.85 12.77
C ALA A 525 -17.03 15.46 11.35
N VAL A 526 -16.15 15.62 10.35
CA VAL A 526 -16.43 15.30 8.94
C VAL A 526 -15.70 14.05 8.45
N ASP A 527 -14.57 13.72 9.03
CA ASP A 527 -13.71 12.59 8.69
C ASP A 527 -13.34 11.84 9.99
N PRO A 528 -14.16 10.89 10.47
CA PRO A 528 -14.06 10.32 11.83
C PRO A 528 -12.80 9.49 12.08
N THR A 529 -12.04 9.16 11.05
CA THR A 529 -10.78 8.43 11.16
C THR A 529 -9.58 9.33 11.42
N VAL A 530 -9.74 10.67 11.34
CA VAL A 530 -8.64 11.61 11.50
C VAL A 530 -7.94 11.43 12.86
N ALA A 531 -6.63 11.27 12.80
CA ALA A 531 -5.77 11.09 13.97
C ALA A 531 -4.53 11.98 13.87
N ILE A 532 -3.83 12.15 15.00
CA ILE A 532 -2.55 12.87 15.02
C ILE A 532 -1.43 11.94 14.56
N PHE A 533 -0.70 12.37 13.54
CA PHE A 533 0.61 11.84 13.21
C PHE A 533 1.67 12.55 14.06
N ASP A 534 2.58 11.80 14.66
CA ASP A 534 3.68 12.31 15.48
C ASP A 534 5.03 11.86 14.87
N SER A 535 5.77 12.80 14.30
CA SER A 535 7.09 12.52 13.69
C SER A 535 8.22 12.27 14.72
N GLY A 536 7.93 12.40 16.01
CA GLY A 536 8.85 12.03 17.10
C GLY A 536 8.83 10.54 17.43
N LEU A 537 7.91 9.77 16.87
CA LEU A 537 7.86 8.32 17.06
C LEU A 537 8.92 7.60 16.20
N ASP A 538 9.29 6.40 16.65
CA ASP A 538 10.20 5.53 15.91
C ASP A 538 9.66 5.26 14.51
N SER A 539 10.52 5.30 13.48
CA SER A 539 10.17 5.12 12.06
C SER A 539 9.24 6.20 11.45
N ALA A 540 8.94 7.25 12.19
CA ALA A 540 8.07 8.34 11.77
C ALA A 540 8.82 9.65 11.50
N SER A 541 10.16 9.66 11.50
CA SER A 541 10.95 10.88 11.27
C SER A 541 10.54 11.60 9.99
N LYS A 542 10.46 12.93 10.09
CA LYS A 542 10.19 13.85 9.00
C LYS A 542 11.44 14.28 8.23
N ASP A 543 12.61 13.71 8.56
CA ASP A 543 13.88 14.02 7.93
C ASP A 543 13.98 13.37 6.53
N GLY A 544 14.93 13.86 5.76
CA GLY A 544 15.15 13.44 4.38
C GLY A 544 14.50 14.37 3.34
N HIS A 545 15.04 14.37 2.13
CA HIS A 545 14.66 15.30 1.08
C HIS A 545 14.72 16.78 1.53
N ASP A 546 15.69 17.09 2.38
CA ASP A 546 15.82 18.34 3.12
C ASP A 546 17.14 19.08 2.85
N THR A 547 18.04 18.46 2.12
CA THR A 547 19.39 18.97 1.85
C THR A 547 19.65 18.98 0.35
N ASN A 548 20.16 20.10 -0.15
CA ASN A 548 20.56 20.23 -1.55
C ASN A 548 21.67 19.20 -1.89
N LEU A 549 21.61 18.63 -3.09
CA LEU A 549 22.50 17.54 -3.51
C LEU A 549 23.37 17.93 -4.69
N THR A 550 24.55 17.31 -4.75
CA THR A 550 25.34 17.19 -5.99
C THR A 550 25.21 15.75 -6.48
N ILE A 551 24.83 15.57 -7.73
CA ILE A 551 24.62 14.27 -8.38
C ILE A 551 25.46 14.15 -9.65
N ASP A 552 25.66 12.92 -10.15
CA ASP A 552 26.21 12.68 -11.47
C ASP A 552 25.12 12.75 -12.57
N ALA A 553 25.54 12.60 -13.82
CA ALA A 553 24.63 12.60 -14.97
C ALA A 553 23.59 11.46 -14.95
N ASN A 554 23.85 10.39 -14.20
CA ASN A 554 22.96 9.25 -14.04
C ASN A 554 21.97 9.43 -12.86
N GLY A 555 22.11 10.52 -12.08
CA GLY A 555 21.27 10.80 -10.93
C GLY A 555 21.80 10.22 -9.62
N ARG A 556 23.01 9.66 -9.56
CA ARG A 556 23.62 9.13 -8.33
C ARG A 556 24.11 10.28 -7.46
N ILE A 557 23.84 10.22 -6.16
CA ILE A 557 24.29 11.24 -5.21
C ILE A 557 25.81 11.13 -5.03
N LEU A 558 26.48 12.24 -5.24
CA LEU A 558 27.91 12.40 -5.01
C LEU A 558 28.21 13.08 -3.67
N ARG A 559 27.39 14.08 -3.31
CA ARG A 559 27.49 14.84 -2.06
C ARG A 559 26.12 15.36 -1.60
N ARG A 560 25.93 15.45 -0.28
CA ARG A 560 24.70 15.95 0.36
C ARG A 560 24.59 17.48 0.43
N ASN A 561 25.52 18.23 -0.08
CA ASN A 561 25.48 19.69 -0.10
C ASN A 561 26.11 20.24 -1.38
N TRP A 562 26.11 21.56 -1.50
CA TRP A 562 26.74 22.26 -2.60
C TRP A 562 28.11 22.84 -2.25
N ASP A 563 28.73 22.36 -1.17
CA ASP A 563 30.02 22.85 -0.72
C ASP A 563 31.11 22.59 -1.78
N GLY A 564 31.93 23.60 -1.98
CA GLY A 564 33.03 23.57 -2.96
C GLY A 564 32.60 23.85 -4.40
N PRO A 565 33.58 23.89 -5.32
CA PRO A 565 33.35 24.16 -6.73
C PRO A 565 32.61 22.99 -7.40
N GLN A 566 31.72 23.30 -8.33
CA GLN A 566 31.10 22.29 -9.20
C GLN A 566 32.15 21.78 -10.21
N ARG A 567 32.28 20.46 -10.29
CA ARG A 567 33.21 19.79 -11.21
C ARG A 567 32.51 19.45 -12.52
N ALA A 568 33.26 19.18 -13.55
CA ALA A 568 32.71 18.73 -14.83
C ALA A 568 31.92 17.43 -14.66
N GLY A 569 30.72 17.36 -15.24
CA GLY A 569 29.83 16.21 -15.13
C GLY A 569 28.96 16.16 -13.85
N GLU A 570 29.14 17.10 -12.93
CA GLU A 570 28.28 17.21 -11.74
C GLU A 570 27.07 18.10 -12.02
N LEU A 571 25.93 17.70 -11.45
CA LEU A 571 24.71 18.49 -11.43
C LEU A 571 24.38 18.88 -9.99
N ARG A 572 23.95 20.11 -9.79
CA ARG A 572 23.45 20.62 -8.51
C ARG A 572 21.93 20.60 -8.53
N VAL A 573 21.32 19.86 -7.62
CA VAL A 573 19.87 19.77 -7.47
C VAL A 573 19.44 20.38 -6.15
N ARG A 574 18.41 21.21 -6.20
CA ARG A 574 17.83 21.88 -5.04
C ARG A 574 16.67 21.07 -4.50
N LEU A 575 16.75 20.65 -3.26
CA LEU A 575 15.67 20.01 -2.52
C LEU A 575 15.07 20.95 -1.46
N ASP A 576 15.91 21.79 -0.84
CA ASP A 576 15.47 22.83 0.09
C ASP A 576 15.17 24.14 -0.64
N TRP A 577 13.90 24.47 -0.75
CA TRP A 577 13.36 25.70 -1.33
C TRP A 577 12.93 26.71 -0.25
N SER A 578 13.43 26.57 0.97
CA SER A 578 13.18 27.51 2.06
C SER A 578 13.73 28.90 1.74
N GLY A 579 13.28 29.88 2.52
CA GLY A 579 13.74 31.26 2.41
C GLY A 579 13.00 32.11 1.40
N ALA A 580 13.01 33.43 1.64
CA ALA A 580 12.28 34.42 0.87
C ALA A 580 12.73 34.52 -0.60
N ALA A 581 14.02 34.35 -0.87
CA ALA A 581 14.59 34.40 -2.22
C ALA A 581 14.05 33.31 -3.16
N ASN A 582 13.56 32.20 -2.61
CA ASN A 582 13.02 31.08 -3.37
C ASN A 582 11.49 31.14 -3.53
N LYS A 583 10.80 32.10 -2.94
CA LYS A 583 9.33 32.13 -2.83
C LYS A 583 8.64 32.01 -4.19
N ASP A 584 9.03 32.81 -5.16
CA ASP A 584 8.37 32.84 -6.47
C ASP A 584 8.68 31.57 -7.27
N ALA A 585 9.95 31.15 -7.32
CA ALA A 585 10.34 29.93 -8.01
C ALA A 585 9.72 28.67 -7.39
N ARG A 586 9.58 28.63 -6.05
CA ARG A 586 8.83 27.58 -5.35
C ARG A 586 7.35 27.60 -5.73
N GLY A 587 6.73 28.77 -5.77
CA GLY A 587 5.33 28.93 -6.20
C GLY A 587 5.11 28.43 -7.63
N ASP A 588 6.00 28.78 -8.54
CA ASP A 588 5.99 28.30 -9.93
C ASP A 588 6.16 26.77 -10.00
N LEU A 589 7.10 26.20 -9.24
CA LEU A 589 7.31 24.74 -9.16
C LEU A 589 6.06 24.03 -8.62
N MET A 590 5.44 24.55 -7.57
CA MET A 590 4.21 24.00 -7.01
C MET A 590 3.06 23.98 -8.02
N GLU A 591 2.91 25.03 -8.83
CA GLU A 591 1.92 25.05 -9.92
C GLU A 591 2.21 23.98 -10.98
N TYR A 592 3.49 23.76 -11.31
CA TYR A 592 3.84 22.69 -12.24
C TYR A 592 3.53 21.29 -11.66
N LEU A 593 3.78 21.07 -10.38
CA LEU A 593 3.52 19.78 -9.74
C LEU A 593 2.01 19.42 -9.70
N LYS A 594 1.11 20.40 -9.83
CA LYS A 594 -0.33 20.17 -10.03
C LYS A 594 -0.65 19.59 -11.42
N THR A 595 0.23 19.81 -12.40
CA THR A 595 0.01 19.34 -13.79
C THR A 595 0.47 17.91 -14.02
N LEU A 596 1.22 17.36 -13.07
CA LEU A 596 1.68 15.98 -13.11
C LEU A 596 0.55 15.06 -12.58
#